data_655c79cce47aa538bd3d0520ca58ece8
#
_entry.id   655c79cce47aa538bd3d0520ca58ece8
#
_cell.length_a   1.000
_cell.length_b   1.000
_cell.length_c   1.000
_cell.angle_alpha   90.00
_cell.angle_beta   90.00
_cell.angle_gamma   90.00
#
_symmetry.space_group_name_H-M   'P 1'
#
loop_
_entity.id
_entity.type
_entity.pdbx_description
1 polymer ?
#
loop_
_entity_poly.entity_id
_entity_poly.type
_entity_poly.pdbx_seq_one_letter_code
_entity_poly.pdbx_strand_id
1 'polypeptide(L)'
;MKKLILFGLICVTTSLLMPLSAQINLKGKLKNATNNRANDRVDRGIDNGLNKVEDGVKNLFKKKKKTEVDGQQEQAAEAKSAPQAQDAKPAADTKLSFQSYSKYDFIPGEKVILFEDLSQDAIGDFPALWNTNGSGEVQTTNLYPGKWLAMRAASELMPETKLTFTGNYTIEFDMILGTDAENSMNEHLRIALLKTNSNWKIGDFMEDCVSLDFNTHDVSGFCRKGGQGFFDVPAKEIKTFTKENDYSKPVRVSLWIQNQRLRCYLNENKILDLPRVIPANTTYNALQYRFDYDGSGTSMISNVRIAQGLPDTRNKLLTEGKLVTYGIYFDVNKDVVKPESYGTLKEIASILNEVPDVKVKIVGHTDSDGDDAKNMDLSKRRAASVKAELAKTFGVNADRLVNDGMGETQPVAPNDTPANKALNRRVEFIKL
;
A
#
# COMPACT_ATOMS: atom_id res chain seq x y z
N MET A 1 -6.16 -30.99 82.35
CA MET A 1 -7.36 -31.83 82.44
C MET A 1 -7.88 -32.02 81.03
N LYS A 2 -7.72 -33.18 80.52
CA LYS A 2 -8.45 -34.03 79.62
C LYS A 2 -9.82 -33.51 79.24
N LYS A 3 -10.12 -33.47 77.88
CA LYS A 3 -11.21 -34.24 77.29
C LYS A 3 -11.07 -34.29 75.80
N LEU A 4 -10.96 -35.45 75.37
CA LEU A 4 -11.12 -36.12 74.05
C LEU A 4 -12.62 -36.17 73.68
N ILE A 5 -13.00 -35.96 72.40
CA ILE A 5 -14.20 -36.48 71.76
C ILE A 5 -14.00 -36.22 70.24
N LEU A 6 -13.84 -37.17 69.49
CA LEU A 6 -14.60 -38.17 68.76
C LEU A 6 -14.92 -37.73 67.34
N PHE A 7 -14.35 -38.50 66.42
CA PHE A 7 -14.60 -38.52 64.96
C PHE A 7 -16.08 -38.74 64.64
N GLY A 8 -16.56 -37.95 63.72
CA GLY A 8 -17.82 -38.20 62.99
C GLY A 8 -17.59 -38.01 61.50
N LEU A 9 -17.40 -39.12 60.82
CA LEU A 9 -17.28 -39.23 59.37
C LEU A 9 -18.70 -39.03 58.76
N ILE A 10 -18.94 -37.89 58.13
CA ILE A 10 -20.12 -37.70 57.29
C ILE A 10 -19.63 -37.59 55.84
N CYS A 11 -19.76 -38.65 55.07
CA CYS A 11 -19.73 -38.63 53.61
C CYS A 11 -20.94 -37.85 53.11
N VAL A 12 -20.72 -36.63 52.69
CA VAL A 12 -21.69 -35.90 51.87
C VAL A 12 -21.21 -36.00 50.42
N THR A 13 -21.90 -36.80 49.66
CA THR A 13 -21.80 -36.83 48.22
C THR A 13 -22.38 -35.53 47.68
N THR A 14 -21.52 -34.57 47.42
CA THR A 14 -21.87 -33.40 46.62
C THR A 14 -21.80 -33.79 45.15
N SER A 15 -22.95 -34.07 44.58
CA SER A 15 -23.16 -34.09 43.14
C SER A 15 -22.80 -32.68 42.61
N LEU A 16 -21.69 -32.57 41.89
CA LEU A 16 -21.35 -31.39 41.12
C LEU A 16 -22.40 -31.20 40.01
N LEU A 17 -23.34 -30.33 40.24
CA LEU A 17 -24.09 -29.69 39.15
C LEU A 17 -23.15 -28.73 38.43
N MET A 18 -22.54 -29.22 37.35
CA MET A 18 -21.89 -28.33 36.40
C MET A 18 -22.97 -27.49 35.71
N PRO A 19 -22.80 -26.16 35.57
CA PRO A 19 -23.72 -25.37 34.79
C PRO A 19 -23.63 -25.79 33.32
N LEU A 20 -24.77 -26.13 32.72
CA LEU A 20 -24.96 -26.49 31.34
C LEU A 20 -24.84 -25.20 30.46
N SER A 21 -23.65 -24.68 30.24
CA SER A 21 -23.40 -23.55 29.35
C SER A 21 -22.41 -23.89 28.22
N ALA A 22 -22.24 -25.17 27.94
CA ALA A 22 -21.60 -25.63 26.71
C ALA A 22 -22.65 -26.03 25.66
N GLN A 23 -23.61 -25.16 25.38
CA GLN A 23 -24.30 -25.22 24.11
C GLN A 23 -23.32 -24.72 23.04
N ILE A 24 -22.55 -25.65 22.51
CA ILE A 24 -21.76 -25.46 21.30
C ILE A 24 -22.73 -24.93 20.26
N ASN A 25 -22.53 -23.70 19.81
CA ASN A 25 -23.35 -23.06 18.78
C ASN A 25 -23.14 -23.79 17.43
N LEU A 26 -23.76 -24.93 17.29
CA LEU A 26 -23.69 -25.80 16.10
C LEU A 26 -24.19 -25.06 14.86
N LYS A 27 -25.13 -24.10 15.03
CA LYS A 27 -25.63 -23.28 13.93
C LYS A 27 -24.55 -22.32 13.39
N GLY A 28 -23.72 -21.73 14.26
CA GLY A 28 -22.63 -20.89 13.84
C GLY A 28 -21.54 -21.67 13.10
N LYS A 29 -21.14 -22.83 13.60
CA LYS A 29 -20.16 -23.71 12.92
C LYS A 29 -20.69 -24.26 11.59
N LEU A 30 -21.98 -24.58 11.51
CA LEU A 30 -22.59 -25.06 10.26
C LEU A 30 -22.67 -23.96 9.22
N LYS A 31 -22.98 -22.72 9.61
CA LYS A 31 -23.03 -21.55 8.70
C LYS A 31 -21.64 -21.19 8.15
N ASN A 32 -20.60 -21.25 8.98
CA ASN A 32 -19.23 -21.01 8.53
C ASN A 32 -18.71 -22.13 7.62
N ALA A 33 -19.04 -23.40 7.93
CA ALA A 33 -18.67 -24.52 7.07
C ALA A 33 -19.40 -24.49 5.70
N THR A 34 -20.64 -23.98 5.66
CA THR A 34 -21.39 -23.82 4.40
C THR A 34 -20.85 -22.67 3.56
N ASN A 35 -20.47 -21.55 4.19
CA ASN A 35 -19.86 -20.43 3.49
C ASN A 35 -18.49 -20.78 2.93
N ASN A 36 -17.64 -21.49 3.68
CA ASN A 36 -16.34 -21.93 3.20
C ASN A 36 -16.48 -22.91 2.02
N ARG A 37 -17.45 -23.86 2.08
CA ARG A 37 -17.73 -24.78 0.96
C ARG A 37 -18.31 -24.07 -0.28
N ALA A 38 -19.04 -22.97 -0.09
CA ALA A 38 -19.54 -22.17 -1.21
C ALA A 38 -18.38 -21.41 -1.90
N ASN A 39 -17.47 -20.83 -1.12
CA ASN A 39 -16.28 -20.15 -1.65
C ASN A 39 -15.35 -21.13 -2.37
N ASP A 40 -15.08 -22.31 -1.77
CA ASP A 40 -14.29 -23.38 -2.42
C ASP A 40 -14.89 -23.91 -3.73
N ARG A 41 -16.21 -23.81 -3.91
CA ARG A 41 -16.88 -24.18 -5.17
C ARG A 41 -16.75 -23.08 -6.22
N VAL A 42 -16.80 -21.82 -5.81
CA VAL A 42 -16.61 -20.68 -6.70
C VAL A 42 -15.17 -20.66 -7.21
N ASP A 43 -14.18 -20.82 -6.32
CA ASP A 43 -12.77 -20.83 -6.69
C ASP A 43 -12.44 -21.99 -7.64
N ARG A 44 -12.93 -23.22 -7.37
CA ARG A 44 -12.79 -24.36 -8.29
C ARG A 44 -13.51 -24.16 -9.62
N GLY A 45 -14.61 -23.41 -9.62
CA GLY A 45 -15.33 -23.06 -10.86
C GLY A 45 -14.52 -22.09 -11.73
N ILE A 46 -13.83 -21.14 -11.11
CA ILE A 46 -12.95 -20.17 -11.78
C ILE A 46 -11.71 -20.87 -12.31
N ASP A 47 -11.05 -21.71 -11.52
CA ASP A 47 -9.87 -22.48 -11.93
C ASP A 47 -10.17 -23.44 -13.10
N ASN A 48 -11.31 -24.11 -13.09
CA ASN A 48 -11.75 -24.96 -14.20
C ASN A 48 -12.10 -24.15 -15.46
N GLY A 49 -12.58 -22.90 -15.29
CA GLY A 49 -12.81 -21.99 -16.41
C GLY A 49 -11.51 -21.51 -17.06
N LEU A 50 -10.53 -21.15 -16.24
CA LEU A 50 -9.20 -20.69 -16.67
C LEU A 50 -8.42 -21.82 -17.37
N ASN A 51 -8.45 -23.05 -16.81
CA ASN A 51 -7.79 -24.19 -17.43
C ASN A 51 -8.38 -24.56 -18.79
N LYS A 52 -9.71 -24.44 -18.98
CA LYS A 52 -10.34 -24.65 -20.30
C LYS A 52 -9.97 -23.59 -21.33
N VAL A 53 -9.78 -22.34 -20.89
CA VAL A 53 -9.30 -21.26 -21.77
C VAL A 53 -7.84 -21.50 -22.16
N GLU A 54 -7.01 -21.91 -21.19
CA GLU A 54 -5.59 -22.21 -21.43
C GLU A 54 -5.40 -23.40 -22.39
N ASP A 55 -6.18 -24.46 -22.23
CA ASP A 55 -6.19 -25.61 -23.15
C ASP A 55 -6.74 -25.25 -24.52
N GLY A 56 -7.72 -24.36 -24.61
CA GLY A 56 -8.22 -23.82 -25.86
C GLY A 56 -7.16 -23.04 -26.63
N VAL A 57 -6.38 -22.21 -25.94
CA VAL A 57 -5.27 -21.45 -26.52
C VAL A 57 -4.14 -22.37 -26.96
N LYS A 58 -3.74 -23.34 -26.14
CA LYS A 58 -2.71 -24.33 -26.49
C LYS A 58 -3.08 -25.17 -27.72
N ASN A 59 -4.36 -25.50 -27.89
CA ASN A 59 -4.85 -26.25 -29.05
C ASN A 59 -4.92 -25.38 -30.34
N LEU A 60 -5.15 -24.10 -30.22
CA LEU A 60 -5.08 -23.17 -31.36
C LEU A 60 -3.65 -23.04 -31.89
N PHE A 61 -2.66 -22.99 -31.01
CA PHE A 61 -1.26 -22.95 -31.44
C PHE A 61 -0.75 -24.28 -31.97
N LYS A 62 -1.26 -25.44 -31.52
CA LYS A 62 -0.93 -26.76 -32.08
C LYS A 62 -1.51 -26.94 -33.47
N LYS A 63 -2.68 -26.38 -33.77
CA LYS A 63 -3.32 -26.48 -35.10
C LYS A 63 -2.57 -25.66 -36.15
N LYS A 64 -1.92 -24.55 -35.80
CA LYS A 64 -1.13 -23.72 -36.71
C LYS A 64 0.21 -24.35 -37.11
N LYS A 65 0.75 -25.26 -36.28
CA LYS A 65 2.05 -25.93 -36.54
C LYS A 65 1.93 -27.20 -37.42
N LYS A 66 0.69 -27.65 -37.73
CA LYS A 66 0.44 -28.86 -38.53
C LYS A 66 0.09 -28.57 -39.96
N THR A 67 0.03 -27.31 -40.39
CA THR A 67 -0.36 -26.91 -41.76
C THR A 67 0.83 -26.44 -42.62
N GLU A 68 2.05 -26.47 -42.12
CA GLU A 68 3.26 -26.03 -42.85
C GLU A 68 4.27 -27.12 -43.14
N VAL A 69 3.87 -28.36 -43.19
CA VAL A 69 4.74 -29.46 -43.67
C VAL A 69 3.93 -30.35 -44.58
N ASP A 70 3.74 -29.94 -45.81
CA ASP A 70 3.63 -30.80 -46.99
C ASP A 70 3.58 -29.95 -48.24
N GLY A 71 4.53 -30.13 -49.18
CA GLY A 71 4.41 -29.60 -50.52
C GLY A 71 5.69 -29.14 -51.22
N GLN A 72 6.51 -30.13 -51.60
CA GLN A 72 7.24 -30.21 -52.87
C GLN A 72 8.50 -29.41 -53.15
N GLN A 73 9.55 -30.21 -53.37
CA GLN A 73 10.75 -29.95 -54.18
C GLN A 73 10.36 -29.51 -55.62
N GLU A 74 11.08 -28.56 -56.19
CA GLU A 74 11.85 -28.76 -57.44
C GLU A 74 12.52 -27.45 -57.91
N GLN A 75 13.76 -27.62 -58.25
CA GLN A 75 14.62 -27.09 -59.33
C GLN A 75 15.29 -25.72 -59.19
N ALA A 76 16.60 -25.89 -59.31
CA ALA A 76 17.62 -24.88 -59.45
C ALA A 76 17.58 -24.08 -60.73
N ALA A 77 17.96 -22.84 -60.69
CA ALA A 77 18.71 -22.15 -61.76
C ALA A 77 19.50 -20.96 -61.18
N GLU A 78 20.74 -20.91 -61.60
CA GLU A 78 21.78 -19.90 -61.32
C GLU A 78 21.40 -18.49 -61.78
N ALA A 79 21.83 -17.46 -61.08
CA ALA A 79 22.79 -16.48 -61.58
C ALA A 79 22.92 -15.18 -60.70
N LYS A 80 24.20 -14.88 -60.42
CA LYS A 80 24.86 -13.55 -60.34
C LYS A 80 24.61 -12.59 -59.18
N SER A 81 25.63 -12.59 -58.39
CA SER A 81 26.47 -11.53 -57.71
C SER A 81 25.96 -10.09 -57.58
N ALA A 82 26.04 -9.65 -56.35
CA ALA A 82 26.57 -8.43 -55.68
C ALA A 82 25.53 -7.42 -55.16
N PRO A 83 25.87 -6.60 -54.15
CA PRO A 83 26.97 -6.58 -53.18
C PRO A 83 26.52 -6.67 -51.69
N GLN A 84 27.51 -6.94 -50.86
CA GLN A 84 27.42 -6.99 -49.38
C GLN A 84 26.82 -5.71 -48.79
N ALA A 85 25.74 -5.87 -48.02
CA ALA A 85 25.32 -4.90 -47.01
C ALA A 85 25.69 -5.47 -45.63
N GLN A 86 26.30 -4.62 -44.85
CA GLN A 86 26.89 -4.88 -43.54
C GLN A 86 25.86 -5.44 -42.55
N ASP A 87 26.31 -6.36 -41.72
CA ASP A 87 25.60 -6.96 -40.61
C ASP A 87 24.99 -5.91 -39.66
N ALA A 88 23.68 -5.76 -39.74
CA ALA A 88 22.90 -5.18 -38.68
C ALA A 88 22.71 -6.25 -37.59
N LYS A 89 23.38 -6.06 -36.47
CA LYS A 89 23.21 -6.83 -35.24
C LYS A 89 21.72 -6.93 -34.90
N PRO A 90 21.18 -8.12 -34.63
CA PRO A 90 19.77 -8.26 -34.24
C PRO A 90 19.52 -7.43 -32.97
N ALA A 91 18.52 -6.56 -33.01
CA ALA A 91 18.00 -5.90 -31.83
C ALA A 91 17.63 -6.97 -30.79
N ALA A 92 18.16 -6.83 -29.58
CA ALA A 92 17.86 -7.72 -28.48
C ALA A 92 16.33 -7.78 -28.32
N ASP A 93 15.77 -8.98 -28.37
CA ASP A 93 14.40 -9.29 -28.01
C ASP A 93 14.14 -8.74 -26.60
N THR A 94 13.53 -7.57 -26.54
CA THR A 94 12.97 -7.05 -25.29
C THR A 94 11.80 -7.99 -24.99
N LYS A 95 12.02 -8.99 -24.14
CA LYS A 95 10.95 -9.79 -23.54
C LYS A 95 10.02 -8.79 -22.86
N LEU A 96 8.87 -8.54 -23.50
CA LEU A 96 7.77 -7.82 -22.87
C LEU A 96 7.39 -8.66 -21.64
N SER A 97 7.80 -8.23 -20.47
CA SER A 97 7.31 -8.80 -19.23
C SER A 97 5.84 -8.43 -19.11
N PHE A 98 4.98 -9.41 -18.97
CA PHE A 98 3.56 -9.18 -18.67
C PHE A 98 3.49 -8.53 -17.31
N GLN A 99 3.29 -7.23 -17.25
CA GLN A 99 3.02 -6.47 -16.05
C GLN A 99 1.51 -6.23 -15.99
N SER A 100 0.84 -6.92 -15.07
CA SER A 100 -0.57 -6.70 -14.81
C SER A 100 -0.73 -5.53 -13.86
N TYR A 101 -0.95 -4.34 -14.38
CA TYR A 101 -1.27 -3.14 -13.60
C TYR A 101 -2.67 -3.18 -12.95
N SER A 102 -3.44 -4.24 -13.16
CA SER A 102 -4.79 -4.38 -12.61
C SER A 102 -4.82 -4.56 -11.08
N LYS A 103 -3.68 -4.83 -10.45
CA LYS A 103 -3.58 -5.07 -9.00
C LYS A 103 -3.37 -3.80 -8.18
N TYR A 104 -2.74 -2.78 -8.75
CA TYR A 104 -2.50 -1.51 -8.06
C TYR A 104 -3.47 -0.44 -8.54
N ASP A 105 -4.49 -0.20 -7.75
CA ASP A 105 -5.56 0.78 -7.99
C ASP A 105 -5.64 1.81 -6.86
N PHE A 106 -4.60 1.94 -6.05
CA PHE A 106 -4.53 2.89 -4.96
C PHE A 106 -4.48 4.33 -5.48
N ILE A 107 -5.31 5.18 -4.91
CA ILE A 107 -5.33 6.61 -5.18
C ILE A 107 -5.30 7.32 -3.83
N PRO A 108 -4.27 8.13 -3.55
CA PRO A 108 -4.16 8.82 -2.27
C PRO A 108 -5.27 9.86 -2.09
N GLY A 109 -5.69 10.03 -0.85
CA GLY A 109 -6.65 11.05 -0.47
C GLY A 109 -6.16 12.45 -0.84
N GLU A 110 -7.10 13.34 -1.08
CA GLU A 110 -6.82 14.66 -1.62
C GLU A 110 -6.37 15.65 -0.54
N LYS A 111 -7.09 15.70 0.58
CA LYS A 111 -6.80 16.62 1.68
C LYS A 111 -5.79 16.00 2.64
N VAL A 112 -4.53 16.43 2.56
CA VAL A 112 -3.50 16.01 3.52
C VAL A 112 -3.84 16.55 4.90
N ILE A 113 -3.92 15.66 5.89
CA ILE A 113 -4.16 15.98 7.31
C ILE A 113 -2.85 15.96 8.09
N LEU A 114 -2.00 14.97 7.79
CA LEU A 114 -0.68 14.80 8.38
C LEU A 114 0.31 14.40 7.30
N PHE A 115 1.46 15.01 7.30
CA PHE A 115 2.64 14.54 6.59
C PHE A 115 3.84 14.71 7.51
N GLU A 116 4.58 13.61 7.72
CA GLU A 116 5.74 13.58 8.60
C GLU A 116 6.88 12.80 7.93
N ASP A 117 7.95 13.49 7.62
CA ASP A 117 9.19 12.93 7.07
C ASP A 117 10.39 13.05 8.03
N LEU A 118 10.12 13.51 9.26
CA LEU A 118 11.11 13.69 10.33
C LEU A 118 12.22 14.71 9.99
N SER A 119 12.04 15.51 8.92
CA SER A 119 13.08 16.45 8.47
C SER A 119 13.38 17.54 9.49
N GLN A 120 12.41 17.89 10.34
CA GLN A 120 12.52 18.93 11.37
C GLN A 120 13.15 18.43 12.67
N ASP A 121 13.19 17.11 12.88
CA ASP A 121 13.68 16.53 14.14
C ASP A 121 15.19 16.29 14.09
N ALA A 122 15.87 16.38 15.22
CA ALA A 122 17.30 16.10 15.32
C ALA A 122 17.56 14.58 15.31
N ILE A 123 18.71 14.18 14.74
CA ILE A 123 19.16 12.78 14.80
C ILE A 123 19.52 12.46 16.24
N GLY A 124 19.03 11.32 16.74
CA GLY A 124 19.22 10.85 18.11
C GLY A 124 18.10 11.27 19.07
N ASP A 125 17.24 12.22 18.69
CA ASP A 125 16.11 12.66 19.50
C ASP A 125 14.82 11.91 19.12
N PHE A 126 13.86 11.88 20.04
CA PHE A 126 12.50 11.43 19.75
C PHE A 126 11.72 12.55 19.05
N PRO A 127 10.92 12.28 17.98
CA PRO A 127 10.27 13.33 17.21
C PRO A 127 9.29 14.16 18.06
N ALA A 128 9.33 15.47 17.89
CA ALA A 128 8.57 16.43 18.71
C ALA A 128 7.05 16.35 18.54
N LEU A 129 6.57 15.88 17.38
CA LEU A 129 5.14 15.76 17.06
C LEU A 129 4.57 14.37 17.35
N TRP A 130 5.30 13.54 18.07
CA TRP A 130 4.91 12.18 18.43
C TRP A 130 4.92 11.98 19.94
N ASN A 131 4.14 11.02 20.38
CA ASN A 131 4.11 10.57 21.75
C ASN A 131 4.35 9.06 21.84
N THR A 132 4.92 8.57 22.95
CA THR A 132 5.25 7.16 23.16
C THR A 132 5.15 6.75 24.62
N ASN A 133 4.89 5.45 24.86
CA ASN A 133 5.05 4.81 26.18
C ASN A 133 6.38 4.04 26.31
N GLY A 134 7.22 4.09 25.27
CA GLY A 134 8.48 3.38 25.21
C GLY A 134 9.65 4.29 24.83
N SER A 135 10.51 3.82 23.96
CA SER A 135 11.65 4.60 23.47
C SER A 135 11.84 4.45 21.95
N GLY A 136 12.36 5.49 21.33
CA GLY A 136 12.71 5.55 19.93
C GLY A 136 13.56 6.78 19.68
N GLU A 137 14.14 6.86 18.51
CA GLU A 137 14.96 8.00 18.10
C GLU A 137 14.95 8.18 16.59
N VAL A 138 15.18 9.39 16.12
CA VAL A 138 15.37 9.69 14.72
C VAL A 138 16.76 9.27 14.28
N GLN A 139 16.83 8.44 13.25
CA GLN A 139 18.07 7.94 12.68
C GLN A 139 18.16 8.20 11.17
N THR A 140 19.36 8.14 10.62
CA THR A 140 19.63 8.03 9.19
C THR A 140 20.23 6.67 8.89
N THR A 141 20.03 6.18 7.66
CA THR A 141 20.66 4.94 7.21
C THR A 141 21.67 5.23 6.10
N ASN A 142 22.64 4.35 5.92
CA ASN A 142 23.61 4.44 4.83
C ASN A 142 23.05 3.94 3.49
N LEU A 143 21.93 3.22 3.48
CA LEU A 143 21.35 2.59 2.29
C LEU A 143 20.18 3.41 1.73
N TYR A 144 19.39 4.04 2.60
CA TYR A 144 18.17 4.71 2.20
C TYR A 144 18.17 6.16 2.69
N PRO A 145 17.93 7.13 1.79
CA PRO A 145 17.95 8.54 2.15
C PRO A 145 16.79 8.91 3.06
N GLY A 146 16.91 10.04 3.74
CA GLY A 146 15.90 10.55 4.66
C GLY A 146 16.15 10.16 6.10
N LYS A 147 15.21 10.56 6.95
CA LYS A 147 15.23 10.26 8.37
C LYS A 147 14.17 9.20 8.67
N TRP A 148 14.48 8.38 9.65
CA TRP A 148 13.66 7.24 10.06
C TRP A 148 13.45 7.28 11.56
N LEU A 149 12.23 7.06 12.01
CA LEU A 149 11.95 6.84 13.42
C LEU A 149 12.21 5.38 13.76
N ALA A 150 13.32 5.14 14.37
CA ALA A 150 13.76 3.85 14.85
C ALA A 150 13.11 3.56 16.22
N MET A 151 12.50 2.40 16.34
CA MET A 151 11.74 2.01 17.49
C MET A 151 12.36 0.82 18.20
N ARG A 152 12.28 0.84 19.51
CA ARG A 152 12.65 -0.30 20.34
C ARG A 152 11.43 -1.14 20.70
N ALA A 153 11.69 -2.38 21.07
CA ALA A 153 10.68 -3.37 21.41
C ALA A 153 9.60 -2.87 22.38
N ALA A 154 8.38 -3.37 22.19
CA ALA A 154 7.19 -3.11 22.99
C ALA A 154 6.82 -1.62 23.12
N SER A 155 7.28 -0.78 22.19
CA SER A 155 6.93 0.64 22.17
C SER A 155 5.70 0.90 21.33
N GLU A 156 4.83 1.77 21.79
CA GLU A 156 3.69 2.31 21.08
C GLU A 156 3.93 3.78 20.77
N LEU A 157 3.54 4.20 19.56
CA LEU A 157 3.71 5.54 19.06
C LEU A 157 2.40 6.10 18.55
N MET A 158 2.21 7.37 18.74
CA MET A 158 1.06 8.10 18.21
C MET A 158 1.48 9.51 17.80
N PRO A 159 1.03 10.02 16.65
CA PRO A 159 1.16 11.42 16.35
C PRO A 159 0.27 12.25 17.31
N GLU A 160 0.78 13.39 17.78
CA GLU A 160 0.03 14.31 18.65
C GLU A 160 -1.07 15.08 17.91
N THR A 161 -1.02 15.07 16.58
CA THR A 161 -2.02 15.72 15.73
C THR A 161 -3.40 15.13 16.00
N LYS A 162 -4.39 16.00 16.25
CA LYS A 162 -5.80 15.58 16.36
C LYS A 162 -6.28 15.03 15.04
N LEU A 163 -6.56 13.75 15.00
CA LEU A 163 -7.05 13.04 13.85
C LEU A 163 -8.55 12.81 13.93
N THR A 164 -9.22 12.72 12.78
CA THR A 164 -10.60 12.29 12.69
C THR A 164 -10.75 11.47 11.41
N PHE A 165 -11.03 10.19 11.57
CA PHE A 165 -11.13 9.24 10.48
C PHE A 165 -12.60 8.95 10.19
N THR A 166 -13.17 9.64 9.22
CA THR A 166 -14.55 9.46 8.77
C THR A 166 -14.63 9.26 7.27
N GLY A 167 -15.50 8.35 6.83
CA GLY A 167 -15.76 8.15 5.40
C GLY A 167 -14.56 7.58 4.65
N ASN A 168 -13.98 8.42 3.79
CA ASN A 168 -12.87 8.01 2.92
C ASN A 168 -11.57 8.69 3.35
N TYR A 169 -10.53 7.90 3.54
CA TYR A 169 -9.19 8.39 3.88
C TYR A 169 -8.11 7.39 3.49
N THR A 170 -6.89 7.86 3.39
CA THR A 170 -5.69 7.04 3.11
C THR A 170 -4.64 7.28 4.18
N ILE A 171 -3.90 6.22 4.50
CA ILE A 171 -2.74 6.25 5.38
C ILE A 171 -1.61 5.59 4.63
N GLU A 172 -0.50 6.29 4.51
CA GLU A 172 0.69 5.84 3.80
C GLU A 172 1.91 6.04 4.68
N PHE A 173 2.84 5.11 4.66
CA PHE A 173 4.13 5.24 5.34
C PHE A 173 5.14 4.26 4.75
N ASP A 174 6.40 4.56 4.92
CA ASP A 174 7.49 3.64 4.60
C ASP A 174 7.88 2.90 5.87
N MET A 175 8.13 1.59 5.79
CA MET A 175 8.60 0.79 6.91
C MET A 175 9.82 -0.05 6.52
N ILE A 176 10.68 -0.28 7.49
CA ILE A 176 11.73 -1.29 7.49
C ILE A 176 11.42 -2.21 8.67
N LEU A 177 11.24 -3.51 8.41
CA LEU A 177 10.85 -4.51 9.42
C LEU A 177 12.05 -5.24 10.01
N GLY A 178 13.20 -4.69 10.06
CA GLY A 178 14.34 -5.33 10.66
C GLY A 178 15.62 -4.97 9.96
N THR A 179 16.59 -4.61 10.76
CA THR A 179 17.92 -4.27 10.28
C THR A 179 18.90 -5.42 10.38
N ASP A 180 18.51 -6.52 11.04
CA ASP A 180 19.33 -7.71 11.23
C ASP A 180 18.65 -8.93 10.58
N ALA A 181 19.20 -9.35 9.43
CA ALA A 181 18.66 -10.45 8.63
C ALA A 181 18.67 -11.82 9.36
N GLU A 182 19.50 -12.00 10.37
CA GLU A 182 19.57 -13.27 11.11
C GLU A 182 18.49 -13.39 12.18
N ASN A 183 18.01 -12.27 12.71
CA ASN A 183 17.06 -12.22 13.84
C ASN A 183 15.70 -11.57 13.50
N SER A 184 15.47 -11.12 12.27
CA SER A 184 14.26 -10.40 11.86
C SER A 184 13.00 -11.26 11.74
N MET A 185 13.06 -12.55 12.01
CA MET A 185 11.93 -13.47 11.79
C MET A 185 10.72 -13.23 12.70
N ASN A 186 10.89 -12.49 13.79
CA ASN A 186 9.84 -12.26 14.79
C ASN A 186 9.45 -10.79 14.93
N GLU A 187 9.88 -9.93 14.00
CA GLU A 187 9.53 -8.52 14.08
C GLU A 187 8.12 -8.26 13.56
N HIS A 188 7.35 -7.55 14.35
CA HIS A 188 5.97 -7.19 14.05
C HIS A 188 5.75 -5.70 14.18
N LEU A 189 5.24 -5.08 13.14
CA LEU A 189 4.68 -3.75 13.18
C LEU A 189 3.16 -3.85 13.15
N ARG A 190 2.51 -3.37 14.19
CA ARG A 190 1.06 -3.15 14.20
C ARG A 190 0.76 -1.69 13.90
N ILE A 191 -0.19 -1.45 13.01
CA ILE A 191 -0.86 -0.16 12.85
C ILE A 191 -2.30 -0.30 13.29
N ALA A 192 -2.81 0.61 14.12
CA ALA A 192 -4.18 0.58 14.59
C ALA A 192 -4.84 1.96 14.50
N LEU A 193 -6.06 1.98 14.00
CA LEU A 193 -6.98 3.09 14.16
C LEU A 193 -7.82 2.87 15.40
N LEU A 194 -7.85 3.84 16.29
CA LEU A 194 -8.48 3.75 17.59
C LEU A 194 -9.59 4.79 17.73
N LYS A 195 -10.64 4.42 18.44
CA LYS A 195 -11.57 5.37 19.04
C LYS A 195 -11.22 5.54 20.52
N THR A 196 -10.66 6.67 20.84
CA THR A 196 -10.22 7.01 22.19
C THR A 196 -11.12 8.06 22.83
N ASN A 197 -11.13 8.13 24.14
CA ASN A 197 -11.75 9.19 24.92
C ASN A 197 -10.68 10.01 25.66
N SER A 198 -11.08 11.07 26.37
CA SER A 198 -10.17 11.98 27.06
C SER A 198 -9.33 11.32 28.18
N ASN A 199 -9.73 10.16 28.66
CA ASN A 199 -9.05 9.43 29.75
C ASN A 199 -8.14 8.33 29.23
N TRP A 200 -8.23 8.00 27.94
CA TRP A 200 -7.41 6.97 27.32
C TRP A 200 -5.95 7.41 27.24
N LYS A 201 -5.04 6.51 27.55
CA LYS A 201 -3.59 6.70 27.49
C LYS A 201 -2.95 5.66 26.59
N ILE A 202 -1.79 5.99 26.06
CA ILE A 202 -0.96 5.03 25.34
C ILE A 202 -0.67 3.84 26.25
N GLY A 203 -0.92 2.61 25.76
CA GLY A 203 -0.84 1.38 26.54
C GLY A 203 -2.16 0.86 27.07
N ASP A 204 -3.22 1.67 27.07
CA ASP A 204 -4.54 1.23 27.46
C ASP A 204 -5.15 0.25 26.45
N PHE A 205 -6.09 -0.57 26.92
CA PHE A 205 -6.78 -1.52 26.08
C PHE A 205 -7.57 -0.85 24.95
N MET A 206 -7.47 -1.40 23.74
CA MET A 206 -8.16 -0.92 22.54
C MET A 206 -9.57 -1.50 22.48
N GLU A 207 -10.58 -0.76 22.96
CA GLU A 207 -11.98 -1.20 22.94
C GLU A 207 -12.59 -1.14 21.53
N ASP A 208 -12.42 -0.02 20.85
CA ASP A 208 -12.88 0.20 19.47
C ASP A 208 -11.65 0.46 18.59
N CYS A 209 -11.31 -0.49 17.76
CA CYS A 209 -10.16 -0.38 16.86
C CYS A 209 -10.31 -1.21 15.59
N VAL A 210 -9.54 -0.85 14.58
CA VAL A 210 -9.15 -1.74 13.48
C VAL A 210 -7.64 -1.72 13.38
N SER A 211 -7.02 -2.90 13.37
CA SER A 211 -5.56 -3.04 13.30
C SER A 211 -5.13 -3.98 12.18
N LEU A 212 -3.95 -3.71 11.66
CA LEU A 212 -3.20 -4.62 10.82
C LEU A 212 -1.84 -4.87 11.45
N ASP A 213 -1.43 -6.12 11.43
CA ASP A 213 -0.14 -6.60 11.89
C ASP A 213 0.69 -7.03 10.68
N PHE A 214 1.84 -6.43 10.52
CA PHE A 214 2.81 -6.75 9.48
C PHE A 214 3.96 -7.52 10.12
N ASN A 215 4.23 -8.69 9.60
CA ASN A 215 5.44 -9.44 9.94
C ASN A 215 6.18 -9.84 8.66
N THR A 216 7.27 -10.53 8.79
CA THR A 216 8.10 -10.92 7.64
C THR A 216 7.45 -11.94 6.71
N HIS A 217 6.35 -12.59 7.12
CA HIS A 217 5.71 -13.68 6.38
C HIS A 217 4.29 -13.35 5.93
N ASP A 218 3.55 -12.59 6.71
CA ASP A 218 2.14 -12.32 6.43
C ASP A 218 1.70 -10.94 6.91
N VAL A 219 0.49 -10.58 6.48
CA VAL A 219 -0.30 -9.48 7.03
C VAL A 219 -1.58 -10.06 7.58
N SER A 220 -1.82 -9.79 8.85
CA SER A 220 -3.04 -10.19 9.56
C SER A 220 -3.64 -9.01 10.32
N GLY A 221 -4.62 -9.22 11.17
CA GLY A 221 -5.15 -8.16 12.01
C GLY A 221 -6.49 -8.50 12.63
N PHE A 222 -7.10 -7.50 13.24
CA PHE A 222 -8.40 -7.64 13.87
C PHE A 222 -9.16 -6.31 13.90
N CYS A 223 -10.47 -6.41 14.10
CA CYS A 223 -11.31 -5.28 14.45
C CYS A 223 -12.08 -5.58 15.73
N ARG A 224 -12.13 -4.62 16.64
CA ARG A 224 -12.93 -4.67 17.88
C ARG A 224 -13.96 -3.57 17.91
N LYS A 225 -15.08 -3.88 18.57
CA LYS A 225 -16.15 -2.92 18.87
C LYS A 225 -16.66 -3.16 20.29
N GLY A 226 -16.55 -2.14 21.14
CA GLY A 226 -16.90 -2.26 22.56
C GLY A 226 -16.10 -3.34 23.28
N GLY A 227 -14.81 -3.47 23.00
CA GLY A 227 -13.91 -4.47 23.58
C GLY A 227 -14.06 -5.89 23.06
N GLN A 228 -15.07 -6.17 22.20
CA GLN A 228 -15.33 -7.50 21.65
C GLN A 228 -14.83 -7.62 20.22
N GLY A 229 -14.41 -8.81 19.79
CA GLY A 229 -14.05 -9.10 18.41
C GLY A 229 -15.24 -8.85 17.47
N PHE A 230 -15.03 -7.98 16.49
CA PHE A 230 -15.99 -7.71 15.42
C PHE A 230 -15.64 -8.48 14.15
N PHE A 231 -14.35 -8.50 13.81
CA PHE A 231 -13.84 -9.20 12.64
C PHE A 231 -12.36 -9.58 12.86
N ASP A 232 -11.99 -10.79 12.46
CA ASP A 232 -10.60 -11.22 12.40
C ASP A 232 -10.13 -11.18 10.95
N VAL A 233 -9.02 -10.50 10.69
CA VAL A 233 -8.34 -10.50 9.39
C VAL A 233 -7.44 -11.72 9.35
N PRO A 234 -7.76 -12.73 8.54
CA PRO A 234 -6.93 -13.93 8.45
C PRO A 234 -5.56 -13.57 7.88
N ALA A 235 -4.54 -14.26 8.38
CA ALA A 235 -3.19 -14.09 7.90
C ALA A 235 -3.11 -14.32 6.38
N LYS A 236 -2.56 -13.34 5.68
CA LYS A 236 -2.31 -13.38 4.25
C LYS A 236 -0.81 -13.44 4.02
N GLU A 237 -0.34 -14.59 3.53
CA GLU A 237 1.06 -14.76 3.15
C GLU A 237 1.50 -13.70 2.16
N ILE A 238 2.66 -13.11 2.40
CA ILE A 238 3.30 -12.11 1.55
C ILE A 238 4.70 -12.58 1.16
N LYS A 239 5.11 -12.19 -0.04
CA LYS A 239 6.45 -12.49 -0.59
C LYS A 239 7.34 -11.24 -0.63
N THR A 240 6.89 -10.16 -0.01
CA THR A 240 7.60 -8.88 -0.02
C THR A 240 8.89 -8.97 0.80
N PHE A 241 8.85 -9.72 1.90
CA PHE A 241 9.97 -9.93 2.79
C PHE A 241 10.46 -11.38 2.66
N THR A 242 11.25 -11.70 1.65
CA THR A 242 11.92 -13.00 1.53
C THR A 242 13.40 -12.86 1.87
N LYS A 243 14.08 -13.97 2.22
CA LYS A 243 15.54 -13.97 2.43
C LYS A 243 16.31 -13.42 1.21
N GLU A 244 15.73 -13.55 0.02
CA GLU A 244 16.26 -13.00 -1.23
C GLU A 244 16.04 -11.50 -1.35
N ASN A 245 15.07 -10.96 -0.59
CA ASN A 245 14.63 -9.55 -0.63
C ASN A 245 15.02 -8.78 0.62
N ASP A 246 16.15 -9.05 1.24
CA ASP A 246 16.73 -8.20 2.29
C ASP A 246 15.69 -7.44 3.15
N TYR A 247 15.45 -7.91 4.38
CA TYR A 247 14.47 -7.32 5.31
C TYR A 247 14.72 -5.84 5.62
N SER A 248 15.93 -5.34 5.35
CA SER A 248 16.29 -3.94 5.52
C SER A 248 15.75 -3.03 4.41
N LYS A 249 15.13 -3.58 3.34
CA LYS A 249 14.56 -2.75 2.28
C LYS A 249 13.28 -2.07 2.75
N PRO A 250 13.13 -0.75 2.51
CA PRO A 250 11.89 -0.06 2.76
C PRO A 250 10.75 -0.63 1.95
N VAL A 251 9.62 -0.80 2.61
CA VAL A 251 8.36 -1.17 1.98
C VAL A 251 7.37 -0.04 2.19
N ARG A 252 6.80 0.46 1.11
CA ARG A 252 5.69 1.42 1.17
C ARG A 252 4.42 0.70 1.54
N VAL A 253 3.83 1.05 2.66
CA VAL A 253 2.47 0.63 3.06
C VAL A 253 1.48 1.69 2.64
N SER A 254 0.40 1.28 1.98
CA SER A 254 -0.69 2.16 1.64
C SER A 254 -2.02 1.52 2.06
N LEU A 255 -2.73 2.18 2.97
CA LEU A 255 -4.05 1.79 3.42
C LEU A 255 -5.09 2.72 2.81
N TRP A 256 -6.10 2.14 2.20
CA TRP A 256 -7.22 2.87 1.63
C TRP A 256 -8.52 2.45 2.27
N ILE A 257 -9.08 3.36 3.03
CA ILE A 257 -10.32 3.14 3.76
C ILE A 257 -11.45 3.89 3.02
N GLN A 258 -12.52 3.16 2.72
CA GLN A 258 -13.72 3.67 2.07
C GLN A 258 -14.94 3.21 2.87
N ASN A 259 -15.37 4.03 3.81
CA ASN A 259 -16.42 3.71 4.77
C ASN A 259 -16.09 2.42 5.57
N GLN A 260 -16.69 1.28 5.20
CA GLN A 260 -16.47 -0.01 5.87
C GLN A 260 -15.37 -0.86 5.23
N ARG A 261 -14.93 -0.50 4.03
CA ARG A 261 -13.94 -1.24 3.27
C ARG A 261 -12.53 -0.77 3.60
N LEU A 262 -11.61 -1.71 3.78
CA LEU A 262 -10.18 -1.45 3.94
C LEU A 262 -9.43 -2.24 2.87
N ARG A 263 -8.55 -1.56 2.15
CA ARG A 263 -7.55 -2.17 1.26
C ARG A 263 -6.17 -1.87 1.79
N CYS A 264 -5.29 -2.86 1.71
CA CYS A 264 -3.89 -2.73 2.08
C CYS A 264 -3.00 -3.08 0.89
N TYR A 265 -2.01 -2.25 0.66
CA TYR A 265 -1.01 -2.44 -0.38
C TYR A 265 0.39 -2.41 0.24
N LEU A 266 1.27 -3.28 -0.24
CA LEU A 266 2.70 -3.25 0.02
C LEU A 266 3.41 -2.99 -1.31
N ASN A 267 4.08 -1.86 -1.40
CA ASN A 267 4.56 -1.30 -2.65
C ASN A 267 3.40 -1.26 -3.67
N GLU A 268 3.56 -1.81 -4.86
CA GLU A 268 2.51 -1.89 -5.90
C GLU A 268 1.57 -3.09 -5.77
N ASN A 269 1.70 -3.89 -4.72
CA ASN A 269 0.91 -5.11 -4.57
C ASN A 269 -0.26 -4.93 -3.61
N LYS A 270 -1.48 -5.17 -4.09
CA LYS A 270 -2.67 -5.25 -3.23
C LYS A 270 -2.64 -6.56 -2.45
N ILE A 271 -2.47 -6.47 -1.14
CA ILE A 271 -2.40 -7.62 -0.24
C ILE A 271 -3.78 -7.97 0.32
N LEU A 272 -4.52 -6.96 0.79
CA LEU A 272 -5.85 -7.15 1.37
C LEU A 272 -6.89 -6.29 0.66
N ASP A 273 -8.11 -6.84 0.56
CA ASP A 273 -9.30 -6.11 0.15
C ASP A 273 -10.49 -6.61 0.98
N LEU A 274 -10.81 -5.88 2.02
CA LEU A 274 -11.76 -6.27 3.07
C LEU A 274 -13.01 -5.37 3.01
N PRO A 275 -14.11 -5.82 2.38
CA PRO A 275 -15.26 -4.94 2.09
C PRO A 275 -15.99 -4.44 3.33
N ARG A 276 -15.95 -5.16 4.45
CA ARG A 276 -16.75 -4.88 5.65
C ARG A 276 -16.00 -5.13 6.95
N VAL A 277 -14.75 -4.74 7.04
CA VAL A 277 -13.94 -4.90 8.25
C VAL A 277 -14.20 -3.81 9.28
N ILE A 278 -14.57 -2.60 8.82
CA ILE A 278 -14.86 -1.48 9.71
C ILE A 278 -16.36 -1.46 10.04
N PRO A 279 -16.75 -1.41 11.31
CA PRO A 279 -18.15 -1.31 11.71
C PRO A 279 -18.79 -0.04 11.17
N ALA A 280 -20.05 -0.12 10.71
CA ALA A 280 -20.79 1.03 10.24
C ALA A 280 -20.89 2.10 11.32
N ASN A 281 -20.86 3.38 10.89
CA ASN A 281 -20.97 4.57 11.76
C ASN A 281 -19.90 4.64 12.86
N THR A 282 -18.71 4.08 12.58
CA THR A 282 -17.56 4.20 13.48
C THR A 282 -16.65 5.33 13.03
N THR A 283 -16.29 6.20 13.96
CA THR A 283 -15.28 7.23 13.77
C THR A 283 -14.12 6.92 14.67
N TYR A 284 -12.94 6.77 14.06
CA TYR A 284 -11.69 6.67 14.81
C TYR A 284 -11.06 8.06 14.92
N ASN A 285 -10.30 8.29 16.00
CA ASN A 285 -9.70 9.60 16.28
C ASN A 285 -8.23 9.55 16.69
N ALA A 286 -7.64 8.37 16.61
CA ALA A 286 -6.21 8.19 16.87
C ALA A 286 -5.62 7.14 15.93
N LEU A 287 -4.33 7.32 15.62
CA LEU A 287 -3.51 6.37 14.90
C LEU A 287 -2.38 5.94 15.80
N GLN A 288 -2.19 4.64 15.96
CA GLN A 288 -1.14 4.05 16.78
C GLN A 288 -0.28 3.13 15.92
N TYR A 289 1.03 3.22 16.11
CA TYR A 289 1.99 2.23 15.68
C TYR A 289 2.50 1.49 16.91
N ARG A 290 2.67 0.19 16.82
CA ARG A 290 3.25 -0.64 17.86
C ARG A 290 4.26 -1.59 17.26
N PHE A 291 5.43 -1.62 17.84
CA PHE A 291 6.44 -2.61 17.52
C PHE A 291 6.43 -3.68 18.60
N ASP A 292 5.96 -4.86 18.23
CA ASP A 292 6.09 -6.05 19.03
C ASP A 292 7.32 -6.82 18.54
N TYR A 293 8.20 -7.15 19.45
CA TYR A 293 9.52 -7.62 19.14
C TYR A 293 10.07 -8.63 20.15
N ASP A 294 10.78 -9.65 19.65
CA ASP A 294 11.39 -10.73 20.44
C ASP A 294 12.90 -10.93 20.12
N GLY A 295 13.59 -9.93 19.66
CA GLY A 295 14.98 -10.02 19.25
C GLY A 295 15.82 -8.75 19.36
N SER A 296 16.92 -8.63 18.60
CA SER A 296 17.90 -7.53 18.64
C SER A 296 17.78 -6.52 17.50
N GLY A 297 16.87 -6.70 16.55
CA GLY A 297 16.70 -5.84 15.39
C GLY A 297 16.03 -4.49 15.71
N THR A 298 16.02 -3.60 14.77
CA THR A 298 15.39 -2.30 14.87
C THR A 298 14.43 -2.14 13.68
N SER A 299 13.15 -1.95 13.99
CA SER A 299 12.17 -1.58 12.96
C SER A 299 12.05 -0.06 12.88
N MET A 300 11.77 0.43 11.69
CA MET A 300 11.75 1.87 11.43
C MET A 300 10.54 2.26 10.57
N ILE A 301 10.02 3.47 10.82
CA ILE A 301 9.02 4.10 9.94
C ILE A 301 9.48 5.48 9.49
N SER A 302 8.99 5.91 8.33
CA SER A 302 9.21 7.24 7.77
C SER A 302 8.08 7.63 6.81
N ASN A 303 8.07 8.86 6.35
CA ASN A 303 7.17 9.38 5.32
C ASN A 303 5.69 9.07 5.58
N VAL A 304 5.25 9.28 6.83
CA VAL A 304 3.86 9.07 7.23
C VAL A 304 2.98 10.14 6.60
N ARG A 305 2.00 9.71 5.82
CA ARG A 305 1.03 10.61 5.18
C ARG A 305 -0.39 10.13 5.47
N ILE A 306 -1.21 11.02 6.01
CA ILE A 306 -2.63 10.80 6.22
C ILE A 306 -3.39 11.82 5.39
N ALA A 307 -4.32 11.35 4.56
CA ALA A 307 -5.14 12.23 3.76
C ALA A 307 -6.61 11.79 3.74
N GLN A 308 -7.51 12.75 3.66
CA GLN A 308 -8.95 12.55 3.67
C GLN A 308 -9.56 12.83 2.29
N GLY A 309 -10.70 12.20 2.01
CA GLY A 309 -11.46 12.39 0.79
C GLY A 309 -11.01 11.46 -0.34
N LEU A 310 -11.84 11.35 -1.33
CA LEU A 310 -11.50 10.79 -2.62
C LEU A 310 -11.37 11.95 -3.60
N PRO A 311 -10.34 11.96 -4.46
CA PRO A 311 -10.26 12.98 -5.49
C PRO A 311 -11.44 12.81 -6.46
N ASP A 312 -12.15 13.90 -6.74
CA ASP A 312 -13.09 13.97 -7.85
C ASP A 312 -12.34 14.38 -9.12
N THR A 313 -11.44 13.48 -9.54
CA THR A 313 -10.50 13.69 -10.64
C THR A 313 -11.20 14.13 -11.92
N ARG A 314 -12.37 13.50 -12.20
CA ARG A 314 -13.14 13.79 -13.41
C ARG A 314 -13.70 15.21 -13.42
N ASN A 315 -14.41 15.58 -12.36
CA ASN A 315 -15.02 16.92 -12.27
C ASN A 315 -13.96 18.01 -12.27
N LYS A 316 -12.90 17.85 -11.50
CA LYS A 316 -11.79 18.80 -11.44
C LYS A 316 -11.13 19.03 -12.80
N LEU A 317 -10.82 17.93 -13.51
CA LEU A 317 -10.16 18.05 -14.81
C LEU A 317 -11.10 18.56 -15.91
N LEU A 318 -12.31 18.03 -16.00
CA LEU A 318 -13.19 18.30 -17.14
C LEU A 318 -14.06 19.55 -16.94
N THR A 319 -14.56 19.77 -15.74
CA THR A 319 -15.49 20.87 -15.40
C THR A 319 -14.78 22.08 -14.84
N GLU A 320 -13.95 21.89 -13.82
CA GLU A 320 -13.19 22.98 -13.21
C GLU A 320 -11.94 23.37 -14.04
N GLY A 321 -11.52 22.50 -14.96
CA GLY A 321 -10.42 22.75 -15.89
C GLY A 321 -9.04 22.54 -15.25
N LYS A 322 -8.94 22.17 -13.99
CA LYS A 322 -7.68 21.97 -13.28
C LYS A 322 -7.78 20.85 -12.26
N LEU A 323 -6.90 19.86 -12.38
CA LEU A 323 -6.69 18.80 -11.39
C LEU A 323 -5.33 18.99 -10.74
N VAL A 324 -5.29 19.03 -9.42
CA VAL A 324 -4.06 18.95 -8.62
C VAL A 324 -3.96 17.56 -8.04
N THR A 325 -2.82 16.90 -8.19
CA THR A 325 -2.60 15.56 -7.62
C THR A 325 -1.29 15.49 -6.84
N TYR A 326 -1.36 14.78 -5.73
CA TYR A 326 -0.23 14.42 -4.88
C TYR A 326 0.12 12.92 -4.99
N GLY A 327 -0.57 12.20 -5.88
CA GLY A 327 -0.41 10.75 -6.07
C GLY A 327 0.56 10.37 -7.18
N ILE A 328 1.47 11.26 -7.58
CA ILE A 328 2.55 10.97 -8.51
C ILE A 328 3.88 11.13 -7.79
N TYR A 329 4.57 10.02 -7.59
CA TYR A 329 5.75 9.91 -6.74
C TYR A 329 7.03 9.79 -7.55
N PHE A 330 8.09 10.36 -7.00
CA PHE A 330 9.45 10.30 -7.50
C PHE A 330 10.41 10.10 -6.33
N ASP A 331 11.55 9.50 -6.58
CA ASP A 331 12.63 9.53 -5.60
C ASP A 331 13.22 10.94 -5.49
N VAL A 332 13.94 11.19 -4.39
CA VAL A 332 14.60 12.48 -4.16
C VAL A 332 15.58 12.78 -5.32
N ASN A 333 15.47 13.95 -5.90
CA ASN A 333 16.25 14.42 -7.04
C ASN A 333 16.15 13.59 -8.32
N LYS A 334 15.17 12.64 -8.41
CA LYS A 334 14.93 11.86 -9.62
C LYS A 334 13.63 12.28 -10.31
N ASP A 335 13.54 11.94 -11.58
CA ASP A 335 12.44 12.23 -12.48
C ASP A 335 11.75 10.95 -13.02
N VAL A 336 12.18 9.77 -12.56
CA VAL A 336 11.53 8.51 -12.91
C VAL A 336 10.26 8.36 -12.06
N VAL A 337 9.12 8.18 -12.74
CA VAL A 337 7.83 7.94 -12.09
C VAL A 337 7.85 6.60 -11.35
N LYS A 338 7.53 6.62 -10.08
CA LYS A 338 7.47 5.39 -9.28
C LYS A 338 6.20 4.58 -9.57
N PRO A 339 6.25 3.25 -9.50
CA PRO A 339 5.08 2.38 -9.74
C PRO A 339 3.87 2.70 -8.86
N GLU A 340 4.08 3.22 -7.66
CA GLU A 340 3.03 3.65 -6.74
C GLU A 340 2.17 4.81 -7.30
N SER A 341 2.62 5.47 -8.36
CA SER A 341 1.87 6.51 -9.07
C SER A 341 0.83 5.95 -10.06
N TYR A 342 0.91 4.67 -10.39
CA TYR A 342 0.17 4.09 -11.52
C TYR A 342 -1.34 4.07 -11.29
N GLY A 343 -1.82 3.96 -10.07
CA GLY A 343 -3.25 4.10 -9.75
C GLY A 343 -3.81 5.46 -10.18
N THR A 344 -3.14 6.52 -9.78
CA THR A 344 -3.49 7.91 -10.15
C THR A 344 -3.37 8.15 -11.65
N LEU A 345 -2.27 7.71 -12.28
CA LEU A 345 -2.07 7.88 -13.71
C LEU A 345 -3.10 7.13 -14.54
N LYS A 346 -3.47 5.91 -14.12
CA LYS A 346 -4.50 5.10 -14.76
C LYS A 346 -5.86 5.79 -14.74
N GLU A 347 -6.25 6.38 -13.60
CA GLU A 347 -7.51 7.11 -13.48
C GLU A 347 -7.53 8.33 -14.41
N ILE A 348 -6.45 9.14 -14.40
CA ILE A 348 -6.33 10.30 -15.28
C ILE A 348 -6.36 9.88 -16.76
N ALA A 349 -5.64 8.83 -17.11
CA ALA A 349 -5.61 8.30 -18.46
C ALA A 349 -6.98 7.78 -18.93
N SER A 350 -7.74 7.10 -18.03
CA SER A 350 -9.10 6.66 -18.32
C SER A 350 -9.99 7.83 -18.70
N ILE A 351 -9.95 8.91 -17.90
CA ILE A 351 -10.73 10.13 -18.14
C ILE A 351 -10.34 10.78 -19.48
N LEU A 352 -9.04 10.90 -19.76
CA LEU A 352 -8.55 11.49 -21.00
C LEU A 352 -8.90 10.64 -22.24
N ASN A 353 -8.90 9.33 -22.13
CA ASN A 353 -9.26 8.42 -23.22
C ASN A 353 -10.78 8.41 -23.48
N GLU A 354 -11.62 8.65 -22.48
CA GLU A 354 -13.06 8.82 -22.64
C GLU A 354 -13.44 10.13 -23.35
N VAL A 355 -12.58 11.16 -23.28
CA VAL A 355 -12.83 12.49 -23.87
C VAL A 355 -11.67 12.89 -24.79
N PRO A 356 -11.61 12.32 -26.02
CA PRO A 356 -10.44 12.42 -26.91
C PRO A 356 -10.12 13.85 -27.36
N ASP A 357 -11.06 14.78 -27.30
CA ASP A 357 -10.87 16.17 -27.73
C ASP A 357 -10.18 17.04 -26.68
N VAL A 358 -10.12 16.59 -25.44
CA VAL A 358 -9.50 17.36 -24.34
C VAL A 358 -7.98 17.29 -24.45
N LYS A 359 -7.33 18.44 -24.49
CA LYS A 359 -5.88 18.61 -24.37
C LYS A 359 -5.54 19.11 -22.97
N VAL A 360 -4.42 18.67 -22.44
CA VAL A 360 -3.98 19.05 -21.07
C VAL A 360 -2.52 19.46 -21.03
N LYS A 361 -2.22 20.46 -20.19
CA LYS A 361 -0.89 20.85 -19.79
C LYS A 361 -0.57 20.20 -18.45
N ILE A 362 0.52 19.45 -18.38
CA ILE A 362 1.04 18.80 -17.18
C ILE A 362 2.11 19.71 -16.59
N VAL A 363 1.94 20.15 -15.36
CA VAL A 363 2.86 21.10 -14.71
C VAL A 363 3.41 20.47 -13.44
N GLY A 364 4.75 20.34 -13.38
CA GLY A 364 5.45 19.86 -12.17
C GLY A 364 5.80 21.02 -11.25
N HIS A 365 5.75 20.77 -9.94
CA HIS A 365 6.15 21.71 -8.90
C HIS A 365 7.07 21.04 -7.89
N THR A 366 7.93 21.81 -7.24
CA THR A 366 8.78 21.41 -6.11
C THR A 366 8.41 22.23 -4.86
N ASP A 367 8.92 21.84 -3.73
CA ASP A 367 9.09 22.72 -2.58
C ASP A 367 10.33 23.62 -2.80
N SER A 368 10.65 24.44 -1.79
CA SER A 368 11.77 25.38 -1.84
C SER A 368 13.10 24.80 -1.32
N ASP A 369 13.21 23.48 -1.16
CA ASP A 369 14.46 22.87 -0.74
C ASP A 369 15.43 22.78 -1.94
N GLY A 370 16.61 23.39 -1.80
CA GLY A 370 17.64 23.34 -2.80
C GLY A 370 17.80 24.63 -3.60
N ASP A 371 18.27 24.48 -4.82
CA ASP A 371 18.56 25.57 -5.76
C ASP A 371 17.42 25.79 -6.75
N ASP A 372 16.96 27.03 -6.89
CA ASP A 372 15.80 27.41 -7.73
C ASP A 372 15.94 26.91 -9.17
N ALA A 373 17.16 27.03 -9.78
CA ALA A 373 17.37 26.61 -11.16
C ALA A 373 17.30 25.07 -11.28
N LYS A 374 17.80 24.34 -10.28
CA LYS A 374 17.69 22.87 -10.21
C LYS A 374 16.25 22.45 -9.99
N ASN A 375 15.51 23.14 -9.13
CA ASN A 375 14.08 22.88 -8.89
C ASN A 375 13.25 23.15 -10.15
N MET A 376 13.55 24.21 -10.89
CA MET A 376 12.92 24.50 -12.17
C MET A 376 13.19 23.38 -13.20
N ASP A 377 14.44 22.95 -13.36
CA ASP A 377 14.79 21.86 -14.26
C ASP A 377 14.16 20.53 -13.84
N LEU A 378 14.24 20.17 -12.55
CA LEU A 378 13.66 18.93 -12.00
C LEU A 378 12.15 18.85 -12.24
N SER A 379 11.44 19.95 -12.00
CA SER A 379 9.99 20.02 -12.19
C SER A 379 9.58 19.82 -13.66
N LYS A 380 10.36 20.37 -14.61
CA LYS A 380 10.15 20.15 -16.06
C LYS A 380 10.39 18.70 -16.46
N ARG A 381 11.48 18.09 -15.99
CA ARG A 381 11.80 16.70 -16.29
C ARG A 381 10.76 15.76 -15.70
N ARG A 382 10.27 16.00 -14.48
CA ARG A 382 9.19 15.23 -13.87
C ARG A 382 7.89 15.31 -14.66
N ALA A 383 7.49 16.49 -15.12
CA ALA A 383 6.31 16.66 -15.97
C ALA A 383 6.47 15.95 -17.32
N ALA A 384 7.68 15.97 -17.90
CA ALA A 384 7.97 15.22 -19.13
C ALA A 384 7.87 13.70 -18.93
N SER A 385 8.33 13.18 -17.79
CA SER A 385 8.21 11.77 -17.45
C SER A 385 6.77 11.34 -17.25
N VAL A 386 5.94 12.17 -16.59
CA VAL A 386 4.49 11.94 -16.46
C VAL A 386 3.81 11.88 -17.84
N LYS A 387 4.14 12.83 -18.74
CA LYS A 387 3.64 12.82 -20.13
C LYS A 387 4.04 11.51 -20.85
N ALA A 388 5.30 11.13 -20.75
CA ALA A 388 5.81 9.92 -21.38
C ALA A 388 5.11 8.66 -20.85
N GLU A 389 4.86 8.59 -19.54
CA GLU A 389 4.19 7.47 -18.89
C GLU A 389 2.73 7.36 -19.32
N LEU A 390 1.98 8.48 -19.34
CA LEU A 390 0.60 8.52 -19.83
C LEU A 390 0.49 8.06 -21.29
N ALA A 391 1.43 8.47 -22.14
CA ALA A 391 1.41 8.10 -23.55
C ALA A 391 1.84 6.64 -23.74
N LYS A 392 2.95 6.22 -23.15
CA LYS A 392 3.57 4.92 -23.41
C LYS A 392 2.83 3.77 -22.74
N THR A 393 2.47 3.97 -21.46
CA THR A 393 1.89 2.90 -20.63
C THR A 393 0.38 2.89 -20.67
N PHE A 394 -0.25 4.06 -20.74
CA PHE A 394 -1.71 4.19 -20.66
C PHE A 394 -2.38 4.59 -21.99
N GLY A 395 -1.62 4.73 -23.09
CA GLY A 395 -2.15 4.93 -24.42
C GLY A 395 -2.81 6.28 -24.69
N VAL A 396 -2.52 7.30 -23.87
CA VAL A 396 -3.01 8.66 -24.13
C VAL A 396 -2.22 9.26 -25.30
N ASN A 397 -2.91 9.82 -26.29
CA ASN A 397 -2.23 10.45 -27.44
C ASN A 397 -1.31 11.59 -26.99
N ALA A 398 0.00 11.47 -27.27
CA ALA A 398 1.04 12.41 -26.86
C ALA A 398 0.85 13.85 -27.37
N ASP A 399 0.16 14.03 -28.51
CA ASP A 399 -0.12 15.34 -29.13
C ASP A 399 -1.16 16.16 -28.32
N ARG A 400 -1.86 15.49 -27.43
CA ARG A 400 -2.82 16.11 -26.49
C ARG A 400 -2.18 16.55 -25.18
N LEU A 401 -0.91 16.18 -24.97
CA LEU A 401 -0.20 16.38 -23.72
C LEU A 401 0.93 17.39 -23.91
N VAL A 402 0.84 18.50 -23.21
CA VAL A 402 1.93 19.49 -23.10
C VAL A 402 2.53 19.37 -21.69
N ASN A 403 3.84 19.46 -21.54
CA ASN A 403 4.49 19.42 -20.23
C ASN A 403 5.27 20.71 -19.95
N ASP A 404 5.31 21.10 -18.69
CA ASP A 404 6.02 22.28 -18.20
C ASP A 404 6.44 22.07 -16.73
N GLY A 405 7.26 22.94 -16.20
CA GLY A 405 7.65 22.95 -14.79
C GLY A 405 7.75 24.36 -14.26
N MET A 406 7.33 24.54 -13.02
CA MET A 406 7.34 25.82 -12.32
C MET A 406 8.30 25.82 -11.13
N GLY A 407 9.01 24.70 -10.87
CA GLY A 407 9.87 24.60 -9.70
C GLY A 407 9.08 24.97 -8.43
N GLU A 408 9.67 25.83 -7.62
CA GLU A 408 9.10 26.36 -6.37
C GLU A 408 8.37 27.70 -6.54
N THR A 409 8.31 28.26 -7.76
CA THR A 409 7.82 29.62 -7.99
C THR A 409 6.32 29.82 -7.75
N GLN A 410 5.54 28.73 -7.64
CA GLN A 410 4.09 28.79 -7.41
C GLN A 410 3.71 27.90 -6.22
N PRO A 411 4.07 28.28 -4.99
CA PRO A 411 3.70 27.53 -3.80
C PRO A 411 2.20 27.63 -3.53
N VAL A 412 1.59 26.55 -3.07
CA VAL A 412 0.18 26.52 -2.60
C VAL A 412 0.09 26.55 -1.08
N ALA A 413 1.23 26.37 -0.40
CA ALA A 413 1.38 26.50 1.04
C ALA A 413 2.74 27.12 1.37
N PRO A 414 2.96 27.70 2.56
CA PRO A 414 4.28 28.12 3.01
C PRO A 414 5.26 26.93 3.01
N ASN A 415 6.54 27.20 2.76
CA ASN A 415 7.58 26.16 2.78
C ASN A 415 8.23 26.01 4.18
N ASP A 416 7.44 26.09 5.24
CA ASP A 416 7.89 26.17 6.64
C ASP A 416 7.78 24.86 7.41
N THR A 417 6.92 23.95 6.94
CA THR A 417 6.73 22.63 7.56
C THR A 417 6.80 21.52 6.53
N PRO A 418 7.13 20.26 6.93
CA PRO A 418 7.09 19.10 6.05
C PRO A 418 5.74 18.92 5.36
N ALA A 419 4.66 19.14 6.09
CA ALA A 419 3.29 19.05 5.54
C ALA A 419 3.04 20.09 4.45
N ASN A 420 3.44 21.34 4.67
CA ASN A 420 3.30 22.41 3.69
C ASN A 420 4.20 22.20 2.46
N LYS A 421 5.44 21.76 2.65
CA LYS A 421 6.34 21.37 1.56
C LYS A 421 5.75 20.22 0.74
N ALA A 422 5.13 19.22 1.39
CA ALA A 422 4.47 18.13 0.68
C ALA A 422 3.31 18.61 -0.21
N LEU A 423 2.60 19.67 0.17
CA LEU A 423 1.58 20.29 -0.68
C LEU A 423 2.19 21.02 -1.88
N ASN A 424 3.42 21.53 -1.75
CA ASN A 424 4.13 22.19 -2.86
C ASN A 424 4.68 21.16 -3.86
N ARG A 425 5.11 19.97 -3.40
CA ARG A 425 5.52 18.84 -4.26
C ARG A 425 4.32 18.19 -4.92
N ARG A 426 3.87 18.72 -6.05
CA ARG A 426 2.64 18.29 -6.74
C ARG A 426 2.79 18.28 -8.26
N VAL A 427 1.83 17.62 -8.92
CA VAL A 427 1.63 17.71 -10.36
C VAL A 427 0.23 18.25 -10.63
N GLU A 428 0.14 19.20 -11.55
CA GLU A 428 -1.13 19.80 -11.99
C GLU A 428 -1.42 19.38 -13.42
N PHE A 429 -2.68 19.07 -13.71
CA PHE A 429 -3.21 18.85 -15.05
C PHE A 429 -4.18 19.99 -15.35
N ILE A 430 -3.86 20.79 -16.36
CA ILE A 430 -4.63 21.97 -16.74
C ILE A 430 -5.22 21.71 -18.12
N LYS A 431 -6.55 21.78 -18.25
CA LYS A 431 -7.25 21.67 -19.51
C LYS A 431 -6.93 22.88 -20.39
N LEU A 432 -6.64 22.64 -21.67
CA LEU A 432 -6.28 23.65 -22.67
C LEU A 432 -7.46 23.98 -23.58
#